data_945beaa437f6c33e91b6d335dc0273a4
#
_entry.id   945beaa437f6c33e91b6d335dc0273a4
#
_cell.length_a   1.000
_cell.length_b   1.000
_cell.length_c   1.000
_cell.angle_alpha   90.00
_cell.angle_beta   90.00
_cell.angle_gamma   90.00
#
_symmetry.space_group_name_H-M   'P 1'
#
loop_
_entity.id
_entity.type
_entity.pdbx_description
1 polymer ?
#
loop_
_entity_poly.entity_id
_entity_poly.type
_entity_poly.pdbx_seq_one_letter_code
_entity_poly.pdbx_strand_id
1 'polypeptide(L)'
;LCLPDDAARESVDLAAGKTRILDASSAHRTDAAWQYGLPELTTQSRAEIAAAQYVSNPGCYPQGFVLLVRPLIEAGLLSRDMPLRCNAVSGYSGGGRQMIEQFQAMDANTANNLAVQSYGLDQGHKHLPEMTAFSGTLVAPIFVPSVAHYDQGMLTQIPLFASELGGVSPAQVHAVLAERYAAEPFIHVADLGDRSMLQGNFLNPTARNSSNDMDLFVFGDIQRLVL
;
A
#
# COMPACT_ATOMS: atom_id res chain seq x y z
N LEU A 1 -15.22 -3.06 12.74
CA LEU A 1 -14.60 -4.20 13.41
C LEU A 1 -13.09 -4.02 13.44
N CYS A 2 -12.45 -4.34 14.55
CA CYS A 2 -10.98 -4.37 14.71
C CYS A 2 -10.63 -5.68 15.45
N LEU A 3 -10.95 -6.79 14.81
CA LEU A 3 -10.88 -8.13 15.39
C LEU A 3 -9.95 -9.04 14.58
N PRO A 4 -9.45 -10.14 15.14
CA PRO A 4 -8.87 -11.23 14.35
C PRO A 4 -9.88 -11.76 13.32
N ASP A 5 -9.37 -12.33 12.21
CA ASP A 5 -10.18 -12.69 11.04
C ASP A 5 -11.38 -13.59 11.37
N ASP A 6 -11.21 -14.62 12.20
CA ASP A 6 -12.31 -15.51 12.56
C ASP A 6 -13.39 -14.80 13.39
N ALA A 7 -12.98 -13.99 14.36
CA ALA A 7 -13.91 -13.21 15.17
C ALA A 7 -14.61 -12.11 14.36
N ALA A 8 -13.94 -11.56 13.32
CA ALA A 8 -14.56 -10.61 12.40
C ALA A 8 -15.67 -11.30 11.58
N ARG A 9 -15.44 -12.50 11.04
CA ARG A 9 -16.46 -13.29 10.33
C ARG A 9 -17.66 -13.60 11.22
N GLU A 10 -17.43 -14.12 12.42
CA GLU A 10 -18.49 -14.40 13.39
C GLU A 10 -19.32 -13.15 13.73
N SER A 11 -18.65 -12.00 13.91
CA SER A 11 -19.33 -10.73 14.20
C SER A 11 -20.23 -10.27 13.06
N VAL A 12 -19.81 -10.49 11.81
CA VAL A 12 -20.61 -10.18 10.61
C VAL A 12 -21.86 -11.07 10.58
N ASP A 13 -21.71 -12.37 10.84
CA ASP A 13 -22.83 -13.32 10.88
C ASP A 13 -23.84 -12.94 11.97
N LEU A 14 -23.38 -12.58 13.15
CA LEU A 14 -24.21 -12.11 14.27
C LEU A 14 -24.95 -10.80 13.97
N ALA A 15 -24.33 -9.91 13.20
CA ALA A 15 -24.96 -8.67 12.78
C ALA A 15 -26.11 -8.90 11.79
N ALA A 16 -26.14 -10.04 11.09
CA ALA A 16 -27.22 -10.51 10.24
C ALA A 16 -27.76 -9.44 9.28
N GLY A 17 -26.90 -8.64 8.71
CA GLY A 17 -27.28 -7.57 7.78
C GLY A 17 -28.00 -6.35 8.38
N LYS A 18 -28.11 -6.23 9.69
CA LYS A 18 -28.87 -5.18 10.35
C LYS A 18 -28.15 -3.83 10.47
N THR A 19 -26.86 -3.79 10.19
CA THR A 19 -26.05 -2.56 10.32
C THR A 19 -25.00 -2.46 9.24
N ARG A 20 -24.51 -1.25 8.99
CA ARG A 20 -23.29 -1.05 8.19
C ARG A 20 -22.07 -1.50 8.98
N ILE A 21 -21.14 -2.14 8.27
CA ILE A 21 -19.92 -2.64 8.88
C ILE A 21 -18.71 -2.11 8.11
N LEU A 22 -17.76 -1.52 8.84
CA LEU A 22 -16.40 -1.29 8.40
C LEU A 22 -15.49 -2.29 9.12
N ASP A 23 -14.81 -3.14 8.37
CA ASP A 23 -13.92 -4.17 8.90
C ASP A 23 -12.45 -3.86 8.60
N ALA A 24 -11.63 -3.78 9.63
CA ALA A 24 -10.19 -3.53 9.53
C ALA A 24 -9.36 -4.83 9.47
N SER A 25 -10.00 -5.99 9.67
CA SER A 25 -9.32 -7.29 9.54
C SER A 25 -8.92 -7.60 8.09
N SER A 26 -8.17 -8.67 7.88
CA SER A 26 -7.91 -9.16 6.52
C SER A 26 -9.00 -10.11 5.98
N ALA A 27 -10.00 -10.45 6.80
CA ALA A 27 -10.99 -11.47 6.50
C ALA A 27 -11.81 -11.22 5.23
N HIS A 28 -12.12 -9.94 4.95
CA HIS A 28 -13.08 -9.57 3.91
C HIS A 28 -12.49 -8.69 2.80
N ARG A 29 -11.17 -8.47 2.76
CA ARG A 29 -10.55 -7.52 1.83
C ARG A 29 -10.69 -7.90 0.36
N THR A 30 -10.73 -9.19 0.06
CA THR A 30 -10.89 -9.73 -1.30
C THR A 30 -12.22 -10.44 -1.51
N ASP A 31 -13.15 -10.29 -0.58
CA ASP A 31 -14.50 -10.84 -0.70
C ASP A 31 -15.33 -9.95 -1.63
N ALA A 32 -15.92 -10.53 -2.67
CA ALA A 32 -16.72 -9.81 -3.67
C ALA A 32 -18.02 -9.20 -3.10
N ALA A 33 -18.49 -9.64 -1.94
CA ALA A 33 -19.63 -9.06 -1.25
C ALA A 33 -19.29 -7.79 -0.45
N TRP A 34 -18.01 -7.44 -0.37
CA TRP A 34 -17.51 -6.28 0.35
C TRP A 34 -16.95 -5.23 -0.58
N GLN A 35 -17.28 -3.97 -0.32
CA GLN A 35 -16.64 -2.85 -0.99
C GLN A 35 -15.24 -2.62 -0.42
N TYR A 36 -14.24 -2.60 -1.29
CA TYR A 36 -12.89 -2.26 -0.89
C TYR A 36 -12.77 -0.77 -0.54
N GLY A 37 -12.35 -0.47 0.67
CA GLY A 37 -12.40 0.85 1.28
C GLY A 37 -11.24 1.78 0.91
N LEU A 38 -10.84 1.81 -0.37
CA LEU A 38 -9.86 2.75 -0.92
C LEU A 38 -10.58 3.75 -1.84
N PRO A 39 -10.90 4.97 -1.35
CA PRO A 39 -11.66 5.95 -2.12
C PRO A 39 -11.01 6.37 -3.45
N GLU A 40 -9.69 6.32 -3.50
CA GLU A 40 -8.85 6.72 -4.62
C GLU A 40 -8.62 5.59 -5.65
N LEU A 41 -9.20 4.39 -5.41
CA LEU A 41 -9.03 3.22 -6.28
C LEU A 41 -9.55 3.47 -7.69
N THR A 42 -10.78 3.98 -7.80
CA THR A 42 -11.42 4.38 -9.05
C THR A 42 -12.19 5.67 -8.85
N THR A 43 -12.62 6.31 -9.93
CA THR A 43 -13.46 7.52 -9.86
C THR A 43 -14.82 7.27 -9.19
N GLN A 44 -15.29 6.01 -9.17
CA GLN A 44 -16.55 5.59 -8.56
C GLN A 44 -16.41 5.16 -7.11
N SER A 45 -15.21 4.72 -6.69
CA SER A 45 -14.99 4.06 -5.39
C SER A 45 -15.50 4.86 -4.20
N ARG A 46 -15.35 6.18 -4.21
CA ARG A 46 -15.85 7.05 -3.14
C ARG A 46 -17.37 6.96 -2.96
N ALA A 47 -18.11 6.97 -4.06
CA ALA A 47 -19.57 6.85 -4.03
C ALA A 47 -20.01 5.42 -3.67
N GLU A 48 -19.31 4.41 -4.19
CA GLU A 48 -19.56 3.00 -3.88
C GLU A 48 -19.33 2.70 -2.39
N ILE A 49 -18.22 3.19 -1.81
CA ILE A 49 -17.93 3.08 -0.37
C ILE A 49 -19.04 3.76 0.45
N ALA A 50 -19.47 4.95 0.04
CA ALA A 50 -20.51 5.68 0.76
C ALA A 50 -21.86 4.93 0.76
N ALA A 51 -22.18 4.22 -0.32
CA ALA A 51 -23.42 3.45 -0.48
C ALA A 51 -23.34 2.03 0.11
N ALA A 52 -22.16 1.46 0.27
CA ALA A 52 -21.98 0.07 0.66
C ALA A 52 -22.42 -0.22 2.11
N GLN A 53 -23.03 -1.38 2.31
CA GLN A 53 -23.34 -1.91 3.64
C GLN A 53 -22.08 -2.46 4.34
N TYR A 54 -21.22 -3.12 3.57
CA TYR A 54 -20.00 -3.76 4.06
C TYR A 54 -18.79 -3.12 3.36
N VAL A 55 -17.85 -2.60 4.16
CA VAL A 55 -16.63 -1.97 3.68
C VAL A 55 -15.43 -2.63 4.34
N SER A 56 -14.49 -3.15 3.57
CA SER A 56 -13.24 -3.68 4.07
C SER A 56 -12.15 -2.61 4.04
N ASN A 57 -11.51 -2.36 5.18
CA ASN A 57 -10.39 -1.41 5.25
C ASN A 57 -9.14 -2.01 4.60
N PRO A 58 -8.50 -1.30 3.65
CA PRO A 58 -7.29 -1.76 2.97
C PRO A 58 -6.14 -2.09 3.92
N GLY A 59 -5.32 -3.06 3.52
CA GLY A 59 -4.02 -3.28 4.14
C GLY A 59 -3.07 -2.11 3.88
N CYS A 60 -2.16 -1.83 4.80
CA CYS A 60 -1.28 -0.67 4.71
C CYS A 60 -0.38 -0.70 3.46
N TYR A 61 0.36 -1.79 3.21
CA TYR A 61 1.23 -1.89 2.03
C TYR A 61 0.49 -1.95 0.69
N PRO A 62 -0.68 -2.65 0.59
CA PRO A 62 -1.47 -2.67 -0.65
C PRO A 62 -1.87 -1.30 -1.14
N GLN A 63 -2.15 -0.34 -0.27
CA GLN A 63 -2.50 1.03 -0.68
C GLN A 63 -1.40 1.64 -1.56
N GLY A 64 -0.14 1.67 -1.11
CA GLY A 64 0.97 2.20 -1.88
C GLY A 64 1.17 1.44 -3.20
N PHE A 65 1.13 0.10 -3.16
CA PHE A 65 1.29 -0.71 -4.37
C PHE A 65 0.16 -0.47 -5.39
N VAL A 66 -1.08 -0.50 -4.94
CA VAL A 66 -2.26 -0.37 -5.81
C VAL A 66 -2.32 1.02 -6.44
N LEU A 67 -2.08 2.08 -5.65
CA LEU A 67 -2.13 3.46 -6.14
C LEU A 67 -1.01 3.78 -7.15
N LEU A 68 0.13 3.08 -7.09
CA LEU A 68 1.20 3.23 -8.07
C LEU A 68 0.98 2.37 -9.33
N VAL A 69 0.49 1.14 -9.17
CA VAL A 69 0.45 0.15 -10.26
C VAL A 69 -0.82 0.25 -11.09
N ARG A 70 -1.98 0.37 -10.45
CA ARG A 70 -3.28 0.35 -11.14
C ARG A 70 -3.41 1.43 -12.23
N PRO A 71 -3.07 2.70 -11.99
CA PRO A 71 -3.15 3.73 -13.03
C PRO A 71 -2.29 3.41 -14.27
N LEU A 72 -1.13 2.82 -14.07
CA LEU A 72 -0.23 2.45 -15.17
C LEU A 72 -0.78 1.30 -16.00
N ILE A 73 -1.46 0.33 -15.37
CA ILE A 73 -2.16 -0.75 -16.07
C ILE A 73 -3.36 -0.18 -16.84
N GLU A 74 -4.19 0.66 -16.21
CA GLU A 74 -5.36 1.29 -16.84
C GLU A 74 -4.96 2.18 -18.03
N ALA A 75 -3.81 2.85 -17.95
CA ALA A 75 -3.24 3.65 -19.04
C ALA A 75 -2.53 2.81 -20.13
N GLY A 76 -2.42 1.49 -19.94
CA GLY A 76 -1.72 0.61 -20.88
C GLY A 76 -0.20 0.75 -20.90
N LEU A 77 0.38 1.43 -19.89
CA LEU A 77 1.84 1.57 -19.74
C LEU A 77 2.50 0.35 -19.10
N LEU A 78 1.74 -0.42 -18.33
CA LEU A 78 2.19 -1.63 -17.64
C LEU A 78 1.28 -2.79 -18.03
N SER A 79 1.87 -3.92 -18.46
CA SER A 79 1.10 -5.12 -18.74
C SER A 79 0.60 -5.79 -17.45
N ARG A 80 -0.61 -6.34 -17.50
CA ARG A 80 -1.22 -7.05 -16.37
C ARG A 80 -0.48 -8.34 -15.95
N ASP A 81 0.24 -8.95 -16.87
CA ASP A 81 1.00 -10.18 -16.65
C ASP A 81 2.47 -9.93 -16.27
N MET A 82 2.87 -8.65 -16.17
CA MET A 82 4.22 -8.27 -15.75
C MET A 82 4.50 -8.72 -14.30
N PRO A 83 5.55 -9.52 -14.06
CA PRO A 83 5.95 -9.90 -12.71
C PRO A 83 6.62 -8.70 -12.01
N LEU A 84 5.93 -8.13 -11.06
CA LEU A 84 6.39 -6.96 -10.31
C LEU A 84 7.15 -7.34 -9.05
N ARG A 85 7.89 -6.37 -8.50
CA ARG A 85 8.58 -6.43 -7.21
C ARG A 85 8.09 -5.27 -6.35
N CYS A 86 7.90 -5.53 -5.08
CA CYS A 86 7.48 -4.54 -4.10
C CYS A 86 8.34 -4.69 -2.84
N ASN A 87 9.18 -3.72 -2.58
CA ASN A 87 9.90 -3.61 -1.32
C ASN A 87 9.17 -2.61 -0.43
N ALA A 88 9.09 -2.90 0.86
CA ALA A 88 8.44 -1.96 1.78
C ALA A 88 9.06 -2.01 3.16
N VAL A 89 9.03 -0.88 3.86
CA VAL A 89 9.42 -0.79 5.26
C VAL A 89 8.35 -0.03 6.03
N SER A 90 7.99 -0.51 7.21
CA SER A 90 7.06 0.18 8.12
C SER A 90 7.57 0.22 9.54
N GLY A 91 7.02 1.13 10.32
CA GLY A 91 7.11 1.09 11.76
C GLY A 91 6.37 -0.11 12.35
N TYR A 92 6.73 -0.46 13.61
CA TYR A 92 6.21 -1.65 14.28
C TYR A 92 4.71 -1.54 14.64
N SER A 93 4.12 -0.35 14.69
CA SER A 93 2.70 -0.18 14.99
C SER A 93 1.79 -0.87 13.97
N GLY A 94 2.26 -1.05 12.72
CA GLY A 94 1.56 -1.79 11.68
C GLY A 94 1.34 -3.28 11.96
N GLY A 95 2.10 -3.88 12.88
CA GLY A 95 2.01 -5.28 13.27
C GLY A 95 0.97 -5.59 14.34
N GLY A 96 0.25 -4.57 14.82
CA GLY A 96 -0.77 -4.71 15.85
C GLY A 96 -0.19 -4.83 17.26
N ARG A 97 -1.08 -4.99 18.23
CA ARG A 97 -0.76 -4.90 19.66
C ARG A 97 0.44 -5.76 20.10
N GLN A 98 0.48 -7.01 19.69
CA GLN A 98 1.53 -7.94 20.10
C GLN A 98 2.93 -7.46 19.64
N MET A 99 3.04 -6.98 18.40
CA MET A 99 4.30 -6.46 17.87
C MET A 99 4.69 -5.15 18.55
N ILE A 100 3.72 -4.27 18.81
CA ILE A 100 3.95 -3.01 19.55
C ILE A 100 4.56 -3.31 20.93
N GLU A 101 3.92 -4.19 21.70
CA GLU A 101 4.40 -4.60 23.03
C GLU A 101 5.81 -5.21 22.96
N GLN A 102 6.08 -6.05 21.96
CA GLN A 102 7.37 -6.67 21.73
C GLN A 102 8.46 -5.63 21.46
N PHE A 103 8.22 -4.69 20.54
CA PHE A 103 9.21 -3.67 20.18
C PHE A 103 9.45 -2.66 21.30
N GLN A 104 8.40 -2.27 22.04
CA GLN A 104 8.51 -1.36 23.18
C GLN A 104 9.24 -1.98 24.37
N ALA A 105 9.22 -3.31 24.50
CA ALA A 105 9.93 -4.03 25.57
C ALA A 105 11.42 -4.28 25.26
N MET A 106 11.90 -3.98 24.06
CA MET A 106 13.31 -4.19 23.68
C MET A 106 14.23 -3.20 24.41
N ASP A 107 15.32 -3.70 24.97
CA ASP A 107 16.41 -2.84 25.44
C ASP A 107 17.15 -2.19 24.24
N ALA A 108 17.91 -1.12 24.52
CA ALA A 108 18.57 -0.34 23.48
C ALA A 108 19.56 -1.16 22.63
N ASN A 109 20.22 -2.16 23.20
CA ASN A 109 21.16 -3.01 22.46
C ASN A 109 20.40 -3.93 21.50
N THR A 110 19.34 -4.57 21.95
CA THR A 110 18.46 -5.41 21.13
C THR A 110 17.81 -4.58 20.02
N ALA A 111 17.30 -3.40 20.34
CA ALA A 111 16.69 -2.47 19.39
C ALA A 111 17.66 -2.07 18.27
N ASN A 112 18.92 -1.75 18.62
CA ASN A 112 19.96 -1.41 17.64
C ASN A 112 20.35 -2.58 16.74
N ASN A 113 20.42 -3.80 17.29
CA ASN A 113 20.76 -5.00 16.54
C ASN A 113 19.62 -5.46 15.60
N LEU A 114 18.38 -5.12 15.93
CA LEU A 114 17.17 -5.47 15.17
C LEU A 114 16.52 -4.23 14.53
N ALA A 115 17.34 -3.27 14.12
CA ALA A 115 16.85 -1.98 13.61
C ALA A 115 15.89 -2.10 12.41
N VAL A 116 16.14 -3.06 11.50
CA VAL A 116 15.26 -3.39 10.36
C VAL A 116 15.26 -4.91 10.16
N GLN A 117 14.08 -5.49 10.02
CA GLN A 117 13.92 -6.94 9.85
C GLN A 117 12.96 -7.21 8.68
N SER A 118 13.42 -7.94 7.66
CA SER A 118 12.55 -8.43 6.59
C SER A 118 11.80 -9.69 7.04
N TYR A 119 10.54 -9.82 6.64
CA TYR A 119 9.68 -10.95 7.00
C TYR A 119 8.82 -11.38 5.80
N GLY A 120 8.02 -12.45 5.96
CA GLY A 120 7.15 -12.95 4.89
C GLY A 120 7.92 -13.39 3.64
N LEU A 121 9.17 -13.84 3.80
CA LEU A 121 10.07 -14.18 2.69
C LEU A 121 9.69 -15.48 1.97
N ASP A 122 8.80 -16.27 2.56
CA ASP A 122 8.13 -17.43 1.95
C ASP A 122 7.06 -17.05 0.92
N GLN A 123 6.83 -15.75 0.72
CA GLN A 123 5.82 -15.20 -0.18
C GLN A 123 4.37 -15.60 0.18
N GLY A 124 4.10 -15.95 1.44
CA GLY A 124 2.78 -16.25 1.98
C GLY A 124 2.08 -15.05 2.64
N HIS A 125 2.50 -13.81 2.38
CA HIS A 125 1.97 -12.63 3.07
C HIS A 125 0.51 -12.36 2.71
N LYS A 126 -0.33 -12.09 3.72
CA LYS A 126 -1.78 -11.83 3.60
C LYS A 126 -2.17 -10.64 2.70
N HIS A 127 -1.24 -9.76 2.37
CA HIS A 127 -1.46 -8.64 1.46
C HIS A 127 -1.32 -9.00 -0.04
N LEU A 128 -0.73 -10.12 -0.39
CA LEU A 128 -0.53 -10.51 -1.80
C LEU A 128 -1.84 -10.67 -2.58
N PRO A 129 -2.88 -11.37 -2.04
CA PRO A 129 -4.17 -11.46 -2.72
C PRO A 129 -4.80 -10.08 -2.97
N GLU A 130 -4.71 -9.19 -1.98
CA GLU A 130 -5.23 -7.83 -2.04
C GLU A 130 -4.49 -6.98 -3.08
N MET A 131 -3.15 -7.00 -3.07
CA MET A 131 -2.32 -6.33 -4.08
C MET A 131 -2.71 -6.76 -5.49
N THR A 132 -2.86 -8.07 -5.72
CA THR A 132 -3.22 -8.62 -7.03
C THR A 132 -4.63 -8.21 -7.45
N ALA A 133 -5.62 -8.37 -6.57
CA ALA A 133 -7.02 -8.12 -6.90
C ALA A 133 -7.27 -6.65 -7.29
N PHE A 134 -6.67 -5.70 -6.56
CA PHE A 134 -6.99 -4.29 -6.71
C PHE A 134 -6.02 -3.48 -7.58
N SER A 135 -4.81 -3.97 -7.82
CA SER A 135 -3.91 -3.35 -8.80
C SER A 135 -4.29 -3.67 -10.25
N GLY A 136 -5.03 -4.76 -10.47
CA GLY A 136 -5.37 -5.26 -11.81
C GLY A 136 -4.30 -6.17 -12.42
N THR A 137 -3.25 -6.55 -11.67
CA THR A 137 -2.26 -7.54 -12.12
C THR A 137 -2.86 -8.95 -12.15
N LEU A 138 -2.33 -9.81 -13.03
CA LEU A 138 -2.68 -11.24 -13.09
C LEU A 138 -1.72 -12.09 -12.25
N VAL A 139 -0.57 -11.54 -11.91
CA VAL A 139 0.50 -12.21 -11.15
C VAL A 139 0.76 -11.44 -9.88
N ALA A 140 0.82 -12.14 -8.76
CA ALA A 140 1.20 -11.53 -7.49
C ALA A 140 2.64 -11.00 -7.54
N PRO A 141 2.93 -9.81 -7.00
CA PRO A 141 4.28 -9.30 -6.97
C PRO A 141 5.17 -10.14 -6.04
N ILE A 142 6.48 -10.16 -6.30
CA ILE A 142 7.43 -10.53 -5.25
C ILE A 142 7.38 -9.42 -4.21
N PHE A 143 6.96 -9.77 -2.98
CA PHE A 143 6.79 -8.81 -1.90
C PHE A 143 7.84 -9.03 -0.80
N VAL A 144 8.59 -7.98 -0.49
CA VAL A 144 9.64 -8.01 0.54
C VAL A 144 9.32 -6.94 1.59
N PRO A 145 8.41 -7.22 2.54
CA PRO A 145 8.12 -6.32 3.64
C PRO A 145 9.22 -6.35 4.68
N SER A 146 9.45 -5.20 5.30
CA SER A 146 10.33 -5.06 6.46
C SER A 146 9.64 -4.26 7.55
N VAL A 147 9.94 -4.59 8.80
CA VAL A 147 9.59 -3.79 9.97
C VAL A 147 10.84 -3.17 10.55
N ALA A 148 10.75 -1.89 10.92
CA ALA A 148 11.86 -1.16 11.50
C ALA A 148 11.51 -0.65 12.91
N HIS A 149 12.54 -0.33 13.70
CA HIS A 149 12.40 0.11 15.08
C HIS A 149 12.05 1.60 15.17
N TYR A 150 10.92 1.98 14.56
CA TYR A 150 10.21 3.25 14.79
C TYR A 150 8.71 2.96 14.88
N ASP A 151 7.95 3.84 15.50
CA ASP A 151 6.54 3.57 15.77
C ASP A 151 5.69 3.56 14.51
N GLN A 152 5.51 4.69 13.85
CA GLN A 152 4.62 4.88 12.70
C GLN A 152 5.38 5.36 11.48
N GLY A 153 4.81 5.07 10.32
CA GLY A 153 5.33 5.50 9.03
C GLY A 153 5.57 4.31 8.11
N MET A 154 5.58 4.57 6.82
CA MET A 154 5.74 3.51 5.82
C MET A 154 6.31 4.07 4.53
N LEU A 155 7.13 3.26 3.87
CA LEU A 155 7.60 3.48 2.52
C LEU A 155 7.39 2.20 1.72
N THR A 156 6.77 2.33 0.54
CA THR A 156 6.60 1.25 -0.44
C THR A 156 7.37 1.62 -1.70
N GLN A 157 8.10 0.69 -2.27
CA GLN A 157 8.93 0.91 -3.44
C GLN A 157 8.68 -0.16 -4.50
N ILE A 158 8.51 0.26 -5.75
CA ILE A 158 8.32 -0.61 -6.91
C ILE A 158 9.46 -0.34 -7.91
N PRO A 159 10.56 -1.11 -7.85
CA PRO A 159 11.64 -0.99 -8.83
C PRO A 159 11.23 -1.61 -10.17
N LEU A 160 11.45 -0.88 -11.26
CA LEU A 160 11.09 -1.25 -12.61
C LEU A 160 12.24 -0.98 -13.58
N PHE A 161 12.41 -1.84 -14.57
CA PHE A 161 13.18 -1.48 -15.76
C PHE A 161 12.27 -0.81 -16.78
N ALA A 162 12.75 0.22 -17.48
CA ALA A 162 11.97 0.91 -18.52
C ALA A 162 11.57 -0.04 -19.66
N SER A 163 12.36 -1.11 -19.91
CA SER A 163 12.00 -2.18 -20.84
C SER A 163 10.75 -2.96 -20.43
N GLU A 164 10.45 -3.05 -19.13
CA GLU A 164 9.23 -3.68 -18.60
C GLU A 164 7.99 -2.81 -18.88
N LEU A 165 8.17 -1.52 -19.10
CA LEU A 165 7.14 -0.55 -19.48
C LEU A 165 7.12 -0.28 -21.01
N GLY A 166 7.74 -1.11 -21.83
CA GLY A 166 7.79 -0.88 -23.27
C GLY A 166 8.59 0.37 -23.67
N GLY A 167 9.53 0.83 -22.84
CA GLY A 167 10.36 2.00 -23.09
C GLY A 167 9.72 3.33 -22.65
N VAL A 168 8.72 3.28 -21.79
CA VAL A 168 8.04 4.46 -21.22
C VAL A 168 9.01 5.26 -20.35
N SER A 169 9.00 6.58 -20.52
CA SER A 169 9.85 7.52 -19.76
C SER A 169 9.27 7.80 -18.36
N PRO A 170 10.11 8.25 -17.40
CA PRO A 170 9.63 8.73 -16.10
C PRO A 170 8.55 9.82 -16.22
N ALA A 171 8.67 10.72 -17.22
CA ALA A 171 7.71 11.78 -17.45
C ALA A 171 6.32 11.26 -17.85
N GLN A 172 6.24 10.19 -18.62
CA GLN A 172 4.97 9.57 -18.99
C GLN A 172 4.33 8.86 -17.79
N VAL A 173 5.13 8.16 -16.97
CA VAL A 173 4.64 7.54 -15.72
C VAL A 173 4.11 8.61 -14.77
N HIS A 174 4.89 9.68 -14.55
CA HIS A 174 4.47 10.79 -13.70
C HIS A 174 3.17 11.44 -14.20
N ALA A 175 3.05 11.70 -15.51
CA ALA A 175 1.86 12.32 -16.08
C ALA A 175 0.59 11.51 -15.82
N VAL A 176 0.66 10.17 -15.95
CA VAL A 176 -0.48 9.28 -15.63
C VAL A 176 -0.87 9.37 -14.15
N LEU A 177 0.11 9.35 -13.24
CA LEU A 177 -0.17 9.45 -11.80
C LEU A 177 -0.72 10.84 -11.44
N ALA A 178 -0.12 11.91 -11.96
CA ALA A 178 -0.54 13.28 -11.70
C ALA A 178 -1.96 13.55 -12.21
N GLU A 179 -2.30 13.09 -13.41
CA GLU A 179 -3.66 13.19 -13.96
C GLU A 179 -4.65 12.38 -13.13
N ARG A 180 -4.30 11.14 -12.76
CA ARG A 180 -5.16 10.24 -11.99
C ARG A 180 -5.55 10.83 -10.64
N TYR A 181 -4.62 11.47 -9.95
CA TYR A 181 -4.81 11.93 -8.57
C TYR A 181 -4.98 13.45 -8.44
N ALA A 182 -5.13 14.18 -9.54
CA ALA A 182 -5.25 15.65 -9.54
C ALA A 182 -6.37 16.20 -8.64
N ALA A 183 -7.46 15.44 -8.46
CA ALA A 183 -8.62 15.83 -7.64
C ALA A 183 -8.67 15.12 -6.27
N GLU A 184 -7.68 14.27 -5.95
CA GLU A 184 -7.69 13.50 -4.70
C GLU A 184 -7.00 14.28 -3.57
N PRO A 185 -7.73 14.60 -2.49
CA PRO A 185 -7.22 15.53 -1.47
C PRO A 185 -6.08 14.96 -0.62
N PHE A 186 -5.93 13.64 -0.56
CA PHE A 186 -4.95 12.96 0.28
C PHE A 186 -3.80 12.31 -0.50
N ILE A 187 -3.81 12.37 -1.83
CA ILE A 187 -2.76 11.81 -2.67
C ILE A 187 -1.99 12.95 -3.33
N HIS A 188 -0.70 13.04 -3.06
CA HIS A 188 0.18 14.07 -3.58
C HIS A 188 1.23 13.44 -4.50
N VAL A 189 1.16 13.75 -5.78
CA VAL A 189 2.17 13.30 -6.74
C VAL A 189 3.25 14.38 -6.81
N ALA A 190 4.44 14.06 -6.34
CA ALA A 190 5.57 14.99 -6.34
C ALA A 190 6.06 15.26 -7.77
N ASP A 191 6.41 16.50 -8.07
CA ASP A 191 6.96 16.88 -9.37
C ASP A 191 8.24 16.10 -9.70
N LEU A 192 8.45 15.81 -10.97
CA LEU A 192 9.67 15.13 -11.42
C LEU A 192 10.92 15.94 -11.04
N GLY A 193 11.83 15.26 -10.33
CA GLY A 193 13.07 15.87 -9.86
C GLY A 193 12.90 16.75 -8.62
N ASP A 194 11.69 16.90 -8.09
CA ASP A 194 11.49 17.56 -6.80
C ASP A 194 12.17 16.74 -5.68
N ARG A 195 12.95 17.43 -4.88
CA ARG A 195 13.67 16.87 -3.74
C ARG A 195 13.26 17.48 -2.40
N SER A 196 12.20 18.30 -2.39
CA SER A 196 11.75 19.03 -1.20
C SER A 196 11.37 18.10 -0.05
N MET A 197 10.83 16.92 -0.38
CA MET A 197 10.47 15.86 0.60
C MET A 197 11.65 14.97 1.01
N LEU A 198 12.84 15.16 0.41
CA LEU A 198 14.03 14.41 0.78
C LEU A 198 14.79 15.12 1.91
N GLN A 199 15.18 14.38 2.91
CA GLN A 199 16.15 14.82 3.91
C GLN A 199 17.57 14.51 3.39
N GLY A 200 18.20 15.48 2.70
CA GLY A 200 19.39 15.23 1.89
C GLY A 200 19.04 14.35 0.69
N ASN A 201 19.44 13.08 0.71
CA ASN A 201 19.12 12.09 -0.34
C ASN A 201 18.17 10.97 0.15
N PHE A 202 17.56 11.13 1.32
CA PHE A 202 16.79 10.07 1.96
C PHE A 202 15.29 10.42 2.00
N LEU A 203 14.44 9.49 1.55
CA LEU A 203 13.01 9.53 1.87
C LEU A 203 12.81 9.13 3.32
N ASN A 204 12.05 9.93 4.04
CA ASN A 204 11.71 9.66 5.43
C ASN A 204 10.35 8.93 5.49
N PRO A 205 10.29 7.66 5.92
CA PRO A 205 9.03 6.93 6.03
C PRO A 205 8.04 7.52 7.05
N THR A 206 8.50 8.43 7.91
CA THR A 206 7.67 9.06 8.95
C THR A 206 7.16 10.45 8.55
N ALA A 207 7.47 10.94 7.35
CA ALA A 207 7.19 12.31 6.93
C ALA A 207 5.69 12.69 6.96
N ARG A 208 4.81 11.72 6.77
CA ARG A 208 3.35 11.92 6.79
C ARG A 208 2.66 11.38 8.05
N ASN A 209 3.41 11.10 9.11
CA ASN A 209 2.81 10.71 10.39
C ASN A 209 1.81 11.76 10.87
N SER A 210 0.74 11.29 11.53
CA SER A 210 -0.37 12.13 12.01
C SER A 210 -1.19 12.83 10.93
N SER A 211 -1.08 12.37 9.67
CA SER A 211 -1.97 12.76 8.57
C SER A 211 -2.55 11.52 7.87
N ASN A 212 -3.49 11.75 6.94
CA ASN A 212 -3.98 10.72 6.02
C ASN A 212 -3.35 10.85 4.63
N ASP A 213 -2.35 11.70 4.48
CA ASP A 213 -1.71 11.98 3.21
C ASP A 213 -0.78 10.85 2.78
N MET A 214 -0.69 10.68 1.47
CA MET A 214 0.29 9.82 0.81
C MET A 214 1.00 10.58 -0.29
N ASP A 215 2.32 10.57 -0.27
CA ASP A 215 3.14 11.12 -1.35
C ASP A 215 3.53 10.00 -2.31
N LEU A 216 3.35 10.25 -3.61
CA LEU A 216 3.79 9.38 -4.69
C LEU A 216 4.94 10.03 -5.44
N PHE A 217 5.98 9.24 -5.70
CA PHE A 217 7.19 9.71 -6.37
C PHE A 217 7.50 8.86 -7.60
N VAL A 218 8.13 9.49 -8.59
CA VAL A 218 8.72 8.81 -9.74
C VAL A 218 10.19 9.20 -9.81
N PHE A 219 11.06 8.27 -9.44
CA PHE A 219 12.51 8.45 -9.52
C PHE A 219 13.11 7.60 -10.64
N GLY A 220 14.28 7.97 -11.09
CA GLY A 220 15.05 7.17 -12.04
C GLY A 220 15.35 7.90 -13.35
N ASP A 221 15.65 7.10 -14.36
CA ASP A 221 16.05 7.53 -15.68
C ASP A 221 15.31 6.74 -16.78
N ILE A 222 15.75 6.90 -18.04
CA ILE A 222 15.14 6.19 -19.19
C ILE A 222 15.42 4.68 -19.21
N GLN A 223 16.16 4.14 -18.26
CA GLN A 223 16.49 2.70 -18.16
C GLN A 223 15.86 2.06 -16.93
N ARG A 224 15.78 2.79 -15.81
CA ARG A 224 15.36 2.26 -14.51
C ARG A 224 14.54 3.30 -13.76
N LEU A 225 13.42 2.84 -13.21
CA LEU A 225 12.51 3.65 -12.39
C LEU A 225 12.33 3.02 -11.01
N VAL A 226 12.04 3.86 -10.05
CA VAL A 226 11.52 3.46 -8.73
C VAL A 226 10.31 4.35 -8.44
N LEU A 227 9.19 3.67 -8.22
CA LEU A 227 7.95 4.30 -7.79
C LEU A 227 7.77 4.12 -6.29
#